data_38a7ff7240907f1c97a2e5d5c930b567
#
_entry.id   38a7ff7240907f1c97a2e5d5c930b567
#
_cell.length_a   1.000
_cell.length_b   1.000
_cell.length_c   1.000
_cell.angle_alpha   90.00
_cell.angle_beta   90.00
_cell.angle_gamma   90.00
#
_symmetry.space_group_name_H-M   'P 1'
#
loop_
_entity.id
_entity.type
_entity.pdbx_description
1 polymer ?
#
loop_
_entity_poly.entity_id
_entity_poly.type
_entity_poly.pdbx_seq_one_letter_code
_entity_poly.pdbx_strand_id
1 'polypeptide(L)'
;MPILGRGWELHLKRLGMHKSGSKQRTYGSYQVYIDGTAAPSLAGFICERLGPGNNRTAGNGKRIEAKTYPLWTQFGSYRSIDYSTNQQVAGDPPMPAILLLGTGRRTGILIHPAHPPKLYLSSIGCLNPTSEIGPADPIDFWDSRRRVIALLDSLKTHAPAAFEHEVSSRIADASIVVEGEPTRQLAAPRRLAADVMSADTALLLPISKKSALVCAKWLMENFGDKIKNVTAGKSYKPKHLCAIVCQETAYKWIPWIGRHSTQTIVERAVFDASGDFPGAPRTAFPVNTKAFRDKYGKAFTDLLIEEANKTRRLQGWDDKPWVYKGYGLFQYDLQHVKTAEGFFVNKEWYSFDKCLGRVIEELDSKLTAQRGNLWKAIKAYNGTGSRAEQYMQNVKAFTEYCEEVTGP
;
A
#
# COMPACT_ATOMS: atom_id res chain seq x y z
N MET A 1 23.31 18.94 -4.31
CA MET A 1 23.97 19.14 -2.98
C MET A 1 24.27 17.75 -2.44
N PRO A 2 25.46 17.51 -1.89
CA PRO A 2 25.74 16.21 -1.28
C PRO A 2 24.86 16.02 -0.04
N ILE A 3 24.48 14.77 0.26
CA ILE A 3 23.92 14.38 1.55
C ILE A 3 24.95 14.63 2.65
N LEU A 4 24.49 14.92 3.88
CA LEU A 4 25.39 15.20 5.01
C LEU A 4 26.10 13.92 5.52
N GLY A 5 25.53 12.74 5.21
CA GLY A 5 26.08 11.45 5.59
C GLY A 5 25.87 11.09 7.07
N ARG A 6 24.93 11.76 7.75
CA ARG A 6 24.57 11.52 9.15
C ARG A 6 23.07 11.68 9.36
N GLY A 7 22.54 10.93 10.29
CA GLY A 7 21.12 10.98 10.63
C GLY A 7 20.24 10.43 9.49
N TRP A 8 19.01 10.89 9.40
CA TRP A 8 18.04 10.48 8.40
C TRP A 8 17.89 11.54 7.32
N GLU A 9 18.24 11.21 6.08
CA GLU A 9 18.22 12.14 4.97
C GLU A 9 17.44 11.58 3.78
N LEU A 10 16.38 12.27 3.35
CA LEU A 10 15.71 12.01 2.09
C LEU A 10 16.35 12.86 0.99
N HIS A 11 17.03 12.25 0.05
CA HIS A 11 17.59 12.94 -1.11
C HIS A 11 16.62 12.93 -2.29
N LEU A 12 16.02 14.07 -2.62
CA LEU A 12 15.16 14.28 -3.78
C LEU A 12 15.95 14.89 -4.93
N LYS A 13 16.16 14.13 -5.99
CA LYS A 13 16.76 14.60 -7.24
C LYS A 13 15.67 14.84 -8.29
N ARG A 14 15.45 16.09 -8.65
CA ARG A 14 14.50 16.49 -9.70
C ARG A 14 15.03 16.11 -11.07
N LEU A 15 14.30 15.29 -11.82
CA LEU A 15 14.71 14.75 -13.11
C LEU A 15 14.24 15.60 -14.28
N GLY A 16 13.05 16.19 -14.18
CA GLY A 16 12.45 16.95 -15.26
C GLY A 16 10.99 17.31 -15.02
N MET A 17 10.29 17.64 -16.08
CA MET A 17 8.87 17.97 -16.03
C MET A 17 8.04 16.93 -16.79
N HIS A 18 6.93 16.51 -16.23
CA HIS A 18 5.86 15.80 -16.93
C HIS A 18 4.85 16.79 -17.49
N LYS A 19 4.34 16.52 -18.70
CA LYS A 19 3.28 17.30 -19.34
C LYS A 19 2.24 16.36 -19.94
N SER A 20 0.96 16.66 -19.70
CA SER A 20 -0.18 15.94 -20.26
C SER A 20 -1.29 16.95 -20.56
N GLY A 21 -1.42 17.33 -21.82
CA GLY A 21 -2.29 18.44 -22.23
C GLY A 21 -1.88 19.74 -21.54
N SER A 22 -2.81 20.39 -20.84
CA SER A 22 -2.56 21.61 -20.04
C SER A 22 -1.95 21.34 -18.66
N LYS A 23 -1.94 20.07 -18.21
CA LYS A 23 -1.43 19.70 -16.88
C LYS A 23 0.07 19.49 -16.91
N GLN A 24 0.75 20.03 -15.90
CA GLN A 24 2.21 19.90 -15.76
C GLN A 24 2.60 19.71 -14.31
N ARG A 25 3.70 18.97 -14.08
CA ARG A 25 4.30 18.76 -12.75
C ARG A 25 5.81 18.56 -12.88
N THR A 26 6.56 18.88 -11.82
CA THR A 26 7.94 18.44 -11.67
C THR A 26 7.95 17.00 -11.22
N TYR A 27 8.89 16.21 -11.75
CA TYR A 27 9.06 14.80 -11.43
C TYR A 27 10.52 14.54 -11.03
N GLY A 28 10.72 13.85 -9.92
CA GLY A 28 12.03 13.53 -9.37
C GLY A 28 12.08 12.17 -8.74
N SER A 29 13.27 11.61 -8.56
CA SER A 29 13.51 10.39 -7.78
C SER A 29 13.94 10.78 -6.37
N TYR A 30 13.60 9.92 -5.38
CA TYR A 30 14.11 10.06 -4.03
C TYR A 30 14.72 8.76 -3.50
N GLN A 31 15.69 8.91 -2.61
CA GLN A 31 16.32 7.86 -1.83
C GLN A 31 16.52 8.35 -0.41
N VAL A 32 16.19 7.52 0.57
CA VAL A 32 16.52 7.80 1.97
C VAL A 32 17.88 7.19 2.31
N TYR A 33 18.66 7.95 3.06
CA TYR A 33 19.94 7.52 3.64
C TYR A 33 19.84 7.61 5.16
N ILE A 34 20.38 6.61 5.85
CA ILE A 34 20.49 6.58 7.32
C ILE A 34 21.97 6.48 7.63
N ASP A 35 22.51 7.50 8.31
CA ASP A 35 23.94 7.64 8.59
C ASP A 35 24.82 7.43 7.34
N GLY A 36 24.39 8.01 6.22
CA GLY A 36 25.08 7.94 4.94
C GLY A 36 24.87 6.64 4.15
N THR A 37 24.20 5.64 4.75
CA THR A 37 23.91 4.37 4.09
C THR A 37 22.53 4.41 3.43
N ALA A 38 22.45 4.09 2.15
CA ALA A 38 21.17 4.04 1.44
C ALA A 38 20.25 2.98 2.06
N ALA A 39 18.99 3.37 2.28
CA ALA A 39 17.90 2.47 2.67
C ALA A 39 17.09 2.08 1.41
N PRO A 40 17.37 0.95 0.75
CA PRO A 40 16.78 0.64 -0.57
C PRO A 40 15.25 0.54 -0.56
N SER A 41 14.66 0.08 0.57
CA SER A 41 13.21 0.02 0.76
C SER A 41 12.53 1.40 0.84
N LEU A 42 13.28 2.48 0.98
CA LEU A 42 12.82 3.85 1.11
C LEU A 42 13.25 4.71 -0.09
N ALA A 43 13.03 4.18 -1.28
CA ALA A 43 13.28 4.84 -2.55
C ALA A 43 12.00 4.95 -3.38
N GLY A 44 11.98 5.87 -4.34
CA GLY A 44 10.86 6.05 -5.26
C GLY A 44 10.91 7.36 -6.00
N PHE A 45 9.73 7.88 -6.33
CA PHE A 45 9.60 9.13 -7.06
C PHE A 45 8.72 10.13 -6.30
N ILE A 46 8.88 11.41 -6.62
CA ILE A 46 8.08 12.50 -6.06
C ILE A 46 7.59 13.40 -7.18
N CYS A 47 6.32 13.79 -7.08
CA CYS A 47 5.72 14.84 -7.89
C CYS A 47 5.59 16.13 -7.09
N GLU A 48 5.93 17.27 -7.74
CA GLU A 48 5.83 18.60 -7.19
C GLU A 48 5.21 19.57 -8.21
N ARG A 49 4.84 20.77 -7.75
CA ARG A 49 4.48 21.89 -8.63
C ARG A 49 5.63 22.24 -9.59
N LEU A 50 5.30 23.03 -10.61
CA LEU A 50 6.29 23.55 -11.54
C LEU A 50 7.24 24.56 -10.89
N GLY A 51 8.45 24.65 -11.48
CA GLY A 51 9.41 25.70 -11.17
C GLY A 51 9.13 27.05 -11.83
N PRO A 52 10.07 27.97 -11.69
CA PRO A 52 11.23 27.84 -10.82
C PRO A 52 10.86 27.72 -9.34
N GLY A 53 11.75 27.12 -8.52
CA GLY A 53 11.58 27.06 -7.07
C GLY A 53 11.50 28.46 -6.48
N ASN A 54 10.55 28.68 -5.55
CA ASN A 54 10.33 29.99 -4.94
C ASN A 54 9.80 29.86 -3.52
N ASN A 55 10.62 30.26 -2.56
CA ASN A 55 10.29 30.31 -1.13
C ASN A 55 9.91 31.71 -0.65
N ARG A 56 9.99 32.74 -1.50
CA ARG A 56 9.83 34.15 -1.11
C ARG A 56 8.38 34.61 -1.12
N THR A 57 7.52 33.98 -1.90
CA THR A 57 6.13 34.39 -2.10
C THR A 57 5.17 33.32 -1.59
N ALA A 58 4.34 33.65 -0.62
CA ALA A 58 3.29 32.76 -0.12
C ALA A 58 2.27 32.46 -1.23
N GLY A 59 1.73 31.23 -1.25
CA GLY A 59 0.64 30.84 -2.15
C GLY A 59 0.94 30.90 -3.66
N ASN A 60 2.21 30.97 -4.04
CA ASN A 60 2.62 31.18 -5.45
C ASN A 60 2.37 29.98 -6.38
N GLY A 61 1.91 28.84 -5.88
CA GLY A 61 1.64 27.66 -6.67
C GLY A 61 2.87 27.02 -7.34
N LYS A 62 4.09 27.37 -6.90
CA LYS A 62 5.35 26.82 -7.41
C LYS A 62 5.91 25.73 -6.49
N ARG A 63 6.91 24.98 -6.95
CA ARG A 63 7.72 24.12 -6.10
C ARG A 63 8.60 24.93 -5.16
N ILE A 64 9.13 24.32 -4.10
CA ILE A 64 10.11 24.94 -3.21
C ILE A 64 11.47 25.06 -3.89
N GLU A 65 12.35 25.89 -3.36
CA GLU A 65 13.73 26.04 -3.85
C GLU A 65 14.54 24.75 -3.60
N ALA A 66 15.55 24.49 -4.44
CA ALA A 66 16.52 23.44 -4.23
C ALA A 66 17.40 23.80 -3.02
N LYS A 67 17.25 23.04 -1.92
CA LYS A 67 17.89 23.33 -0.61
C LYS A 67 17.73 22.14 0.32
N THR A 68 18.48 22.13 1.41
CA THR A 68 18.23 21.22 2.55
C THR A 68 17.22 21.83 3.50
N TYR A 69 16.23 21.02 3.93
CA TYR A 69 15.15 21.40 4.85
C TYR A 69 15.10 20.44 6.02
N PRO A 70 15.16 20.95 7.28
CA PRO A 70 14.88 20.12 8.46
C PRO A 70 13.45 19.59 8.43
N LEU A 71 13.24 18.39 8.97
CA LEU A 71 11.94 17.76 9.07
C LEU A 71 11.33 17.88 10.46
N TRP A 72 10.01 18.04 10.49
CA TRP A 72 9.19 18.09 11.69
C TRP A 72 7.98 17.17 11.54
N THR A 73 7.47 16.69 12.65
CA THR A 73 6.13 16.12 12.71
C THR A 73 5.10 17.25 12.65
N GLN A 74 3.99 17.03 11.96
CA GLN A 74 2.89 17.99 11.92
C GLN A 74 1.60 17.30 12.35
N PHE A 75 1.15 17.62 13.55
CA PHE A 75 -0.15 17.23 14.09
C PHE A 75 -1.18 18.35 13.84
N GLY A 76 -2.49 18.04 13.94
CA GLY A 76 -3.56 19.02 13.77
C GLY A 76 -4.21 19.00 12.39
N SER A 77 -4.68 20.14 11.86
CA SER A 77 -5.48 20.24 10.62
C SER A 77 -4.77 19.80 9.34
N TYR A 78 -3.46 19.69 9.37
CA TYR A 78 -2.64 19.16 8.27
C TYR A 78 -2.19 17.73 8.52
N ARG A 79 -2.84 17.00 9.40
CA ARG A 79 -2.65 15.55 9.48
C ARG A 79 -2.77 15.01 8.08
N SER A 80 -1.69 14.43 7.58
CA SER A 80 -1.72 14.01 6.20
C SER A 80 -2.53 12.78 6.08
N ILE A 81 -3.56 12.53 6.47
CA ILE A 81 -4.40 11.41 6.25
C ILE A 81 -4.96 10.91 7.54
N ASP A 82 -6.11 10.47 7.44
CA ASP A 82 -6.62 9.34 8.19
C ASP A 82 -5.72 8.11 8.01
N TYR A 83 -4.51 8.15 8.54
CA TYR A 83 -3.72 6.94 8.80
C TYR A 83 -4.51 6.02 9.71
N SER A 84 -5.33 6.62 10.56
CA SER A 84 -6.28 5.97 11.43
C SER A 84 -7.23 5.04 10.72
N THR A 85 -7.66 5.34 9.51
CA THR A 85 -8.74 4.57 8.89
C THR A 85 -8.31 3.19 8.40
N ASN A 86 -7.02 2.92 8.24
CA ASN A 86 -6.59 1.64 7.69
C ASN A 86 -5.53 0.89 8.52
N GLN A 87 -4.90 1.51 9.50
CA GLN A 87 -3.83 0.88 10.28
C GLN A 87 -3.76 1.27 11.75
N GLN A 88 -4.58 2.22 12.23
CA GLN A 88 -4.63 2.49 13.66
C GLN A 88 -5.35 1.37 14.39
N VAL A 89 -4.70 0.88 15.38
CA VAL A 89 -5.33 0.18 16.49
C VAL A 89 -6.15 1.21 17.27
N ALA A 90 -7.37 0.87 17.69
CA ALA A 90 -8.15 1.76 18.56
C ALA A 90 -7.29 2.16 19.77
N GLY A 91 -7.09 3.48 19.94
CA GLY A 91 -6.24 4.03 21.01
C GLY A 91 -4.83 4.46 20.58
N ASP A 92 -4.38 4.15 19.37
CA ASP A 92 -3.11 4.68 18.88
C ASP A 92 -3.26 6.16 18.48
N PRO A 93 -2.27 7.01 18.78
CA PRO A 93 -2.30 8.41 18.35
C PRO A 93 -2.23 8.48 16.81
N PRO A 94 -2.90 9.48 16.20
CA PRO A 94 -2.85 9.66 14.75
C PRO A 94 -1.42 9.94 14.29
N MET A 95 -1.02 9.38 13.16
CA MET A 95 0.29 9.66 12.55
C MET A 95 0.34 11.11 12.07
N PRO A 96 1.43 11.84 12.32
CA PRO A 96 1.60 13.22 11.84
C PRO A 96 1.89 13.25 10.33
N ALA A 97 1.76 14.43 9.72
CA ALA A 97 2.39 14.72 8.44
C ALA A 97 3.88 14.99 8.61
N ILE A 98 4.66 14.87 7.54
CA ILE A 98 6.07 15.27 7.51
C ILE A 98 6.15 16.71 7.00
N LEU A 99 6.48 17.64 7.89
CA LEU A 99 6.58 19.07 7.58
C LEU A 99 8.02 19.46 7.28
N LEU A 100 8.21 20.26 6.22
CA LEU A 100 9.48 20.89 5.90
C LEU A 100 9.57 22.27 6.54
N LEU A 101 10.63 22.54 7.27
CA LEU A 101 10.92 23.85 7.83
C LEU A 101 11.92 24.63 6.96
N GLY A 102 11.98 25.93 7.17
CA GLY A 102 12.90 26.81 6.43
C GLY A 102 12.44 27.10 4.99
N THR A 103 11.17 26.90 4.70
CA THR A 103 10.55 27.17 3.41
C THR A 103 10.18 28.65 3.18
N GLY A 104 10.74 29.56 3.99
CA GLY A 104 10.54 31.01 3.85
C GLY A 104 9.10 31.43 4.16
N ARG A 105 8.51 32.21 3.23
CA ARG A 105 7.11 32.66 3.35
C ARG A 105 6.08 31.57 2.98
N ARG A 106 6.54 30.38 2.62
CA ARG A 106 5.68 29.25 2.24
C ARG A 106 5.58 28.27 3.41
N THR A 107 4.67 28.52 4.32
CA THR A 107 4.40 27.64 5.46
C THR A 107 3.57 26.44 5.04
N GLY A 108 3.64 25.35 5.81
CA GLY A 108 2.80 24.16 5.59
C GLY A 108 3.20 23.32 4.36
N ILE A 109 4.47 23.33 3.97
CA ILE A 109 4.97 22.43 2.93
C ILE A 109 5.21 21.04 3.53
N LEU A 110 4.47 20.06 3.02
CA LEU A 110 4.43 18.71 3.55
C LEU A 110 4.94 17.68 2.53
N ILE A 111 5.47 16.59 3.03
CA ILE A 111 5.47 15.32 2.28
C ILE A 111 4.18 14.61 2.69
N HIS A 112 3.27 14.41 1.74
CA HIS A 112 1.98 13.80 1.98
C HIS A 112 1.49 13.01 0.75
N PRO A 113 0.58 12.04 0.92
CA PRO A 113 0.00 11.33 -0.21
C PRO A 113 -0.78 12.25 -1.14
N ALA A 114 -0.86 11.84 -2.39
CA ALA A 114 -1.82 12.43 -3.30
C ALA A 114 -3.24 12.04 -2.86
N HIS A 115 -4.11 13.00 -2.57
CA HIS A 115 -5.48 12.74 -2.14
C HIS A 115 -6.36 12.21 -3.29
N PRO A 116 -7.35 11.33 -3.01
CA PRO A 116 -8.36 10.96 -3.99
C PRO A 116 -9.28 12.16 -4.35
N PRO A 117 -9.93 12.17 -5.52
CA PRO A 117 -9.78 11.15 -6.57
C PRO A 117 -8.42 11.26 -7.27
N LYS A 118 -8.05 10.26 -8.09
CA LYS A 118 -6.80 10.20 -8.84
C LYS A 118 -6.44 11.55 -9.42
N LEU A 119 -5.45 12.20 -8.85
CA LEU A 119 -5.03 13.54 -9.24
C LEU A 119 -3.71 13.47 -10.00
N TYR A 120 -3.61 14.25 -11.03
CA TYR A 120 -2.36 14.46 -11.73
C TYR A 120 -1.29 15.03 -10.78
N LEU A 121 -1.72 15.91 -9.86
CA LEU A 121 -0.92 16.46 -8.76
C LEU A 121 -1.85 16.92 -7.65
N SER A 122 -1.59 16.47 -6.42
CA SER A 122 -2.37 16.83 -5.22
C SER A 122 -1.60 17.81 -4.33
N SER A 123 -1.25 18.95 -4.89
CA SER A 123 -0.40 19.91 -4.16
C SER A 123 -0.55 21.34 -4.68
N ILE A 124 -0.43 22.30 -3.77
CA ILE A 124 -0.17 23.71 -4.07
C ILE A 124 1.28 24.10 -3.77
N GLY A 125 2.12 23.11 -3.39
CA GLY A 125 3.55 23.28 -3.08
C GLY A 125 4.17 22.09 -2.35
N CYS A 126 3.37 21.17 -1.86
CA CYS A 126 3.81 19.97 -1.15
C CYS A 126 4.38 18.91 -2.11
N LEU A 127 4.98 17.87 -1.53
CA LEU A 127 5.64 16.78 -2.22
C LEU A 127 4.76 15.53 -2.13
N ASN A 128 4.43 14.93 -3.28
CA ASN A 128 3.63 13.71 -3.35
C ASN A 128 4.50 12.52 -3.77
N PRO A 129 4.87 11.62 -2.85
CA PRO A 129 5.57 10.39 -3.19
C PRO A 129 4.72 9.48 -4.09
N THR A 130 5.37 8.77 -5.01
CA THR A 130 4.72 7.88 -5.98
C THR A 130 5.69 6.79 -6.45
N SER A 131 5.19 5.74 -7.10
CA SER A 131 5.98 4.85 -7.93
C SER A 131 6.45 5.53 -9.21
N GLU A 132 7.18 4.82 -10.04
CA GLU A 132 7.48 5.30 -11.39
C GLU A 132 6.19 5.45 -12.19
N ILE A 133 5.96 6.66 -12.72
CA ILE A 133 4.79 7.01 -13.52
C ILE A 133 5.19 7.82 -14.74
N GLY A 134 4.46 7.63 -15.82
CA GLY A 134 4.64 8.40 -17.05
C GLY A 134 4.06 9.82 -17.00
N PRO A 135 4.37 10.65 -18.02
CA PRO A 135 3.91 12.03 -18.09
C PRO A 135 2.38 12.21 -18.05
N ALA A 136 1.61 11.24 -18.54
CA ALA A 136 0.16 11.29 -18.58
C ALA A 136 -0.52 10.62 -17.37
N ASP A 137 0.20 9.81 -16.59
CA ASP A 137 -0.38 8.99 -15.55
C ASP A 137 -0.77 9.81 -14.32
N PRO A 138 -1.94 9.56 -13.71
CA PRO A 138 -2.27 10.11 -12.41
C PRO A 138 -1.44 9.42 -11.32
N ILE A 139 -1.25 10.11 -10.19
CA ILE A 139 -0.67 9.50 -8.99
C ILE A 139 -1.71 8.57 -8.38
N ASP A 140 -1.31 7.33 -8.08
CA ASP A 140 -2.16 6.39 -7.32
C ASP A 140 -2.12 6.75 -5.84
N PHE A 141 -3.30 7.03 -5.26
CA PHE A 141 -3.41 7.43 -3.86
C PHE A 141 -2.85 6.37 -2.90
N TRP A 142 -3.17 5.10 -3.13
CA TRP A 142 -2.79 4.03 -2.21
C TRP A 142 -1.30 3.72 -2.25
N ASP A 143 -0.69 3.80 -3.43
CA ASP A 143 0.76 3.72 -3.57
C ASP A 143 1.44 4.91 -2.90
N SER A 144 0.98 6.12 -3.17
CA SER A 144 1.49 7.35 -2.56
C SER A 144 1.41 7.30 -1.03
N ARG A 145 0.28 6.83 -0.49
CA ARG A 145 0.04 6.69 0.95
C ARG A 145 0.99 5.68 1.60
N ARG A 146 1.15 4.50 1.02
CA ARG A 146 2.09 3.49 1.53
C ARG A 146 3.51 4.02 1.63
N ARG A 147 3.95 4.79 0.63
CA ARG A 147 5.28 5.42 0.63
C ARG A 147 5.43 6.43 1.77
N VAL A 148 4.44 7.26 2.00
CA VAL A 148 4.48 8.21 3.12
C VAL A 148 4.47 7.49 4.46
N ILE A 149 3.69 6.40 4.62
CA ILE A 149 3.70 5.58 5.84
C ILE A 149 5.10 4.98 6.06
N ALA A 150 5.72 4.41 5.02
CA ALA A 150 7.06 3.84 5.13
C ALA A 150 8.11 4.89 5.55
N LEU A 151 8.01 6.12 5.04
CA LEU A 151 8.86 7.23 5.47
C LEU A 151 8.61 7.59 6.94
N LEU A 152 7.36 7.66 7.38
CA LEU A 152 7.00 7.97 8.77
C LEU A 152 7.45 6.88 9.75
N ASP A 153 7.26 5.61 9.41
CA ASP A 153 7.71 4.47 10.23
C ASP A 153 9.23 4.48 10.40
N SER A 154 9.95 4.79 9.33
CA SER A 154 11.41 4.93 9.37
C SER A 154 11.85 6.14 10.23
N LEU A 155 11.18 7.28 10.08
CA LEU A 155 11.45 8.47 10.92
C LEU A 155 11.13 8.22 12.39
N LYS A 156 10.02 7.51 12.68
CA LYS A 156 9.66 7.12 14.04
C LYS A 156 10.68 6.17 14.66
N THR A 157 11.24 5.26 13.87
CA THR A 157 12.33 4.38 14.33
C THR A 157 13.61 5.17 14.59
N HIS A 158 13.91 6.17 13.75
CA HIS A 158 15.09 7.01 13.87
C HIS A 158 15.03 7.99 15.06
N ALA A 159 13.88 8.63 15.28
CA ALA A 159 13.69 9.64 16.31
C ALA A 159 12.33 9.47 17.02
N PRO A 160 12.16 8.41 17.86
CA PRO A 160 10.87 8.07 18.47
C PRO A 160 10.29 9.21 19.31
N ALA A 161 11.11 9.97 20.03
CA ALA A 161 10.66 11.09 20.87
C ALA A 161 9.84 12.16 20.11
N ALA A 162 10.06 12.33 18.79
CA ALA A 162 9.28 13.25 17.98
C ALA A 162 7.84 12.77 17.70
N PHE A 163 7.51 11.54 18.08
CA PHE A 163 6.22 10.87 17.81
C PHE A 163 5.48 10.44 19.08
N GLU A 164 6.05 10.66 20.26
CA GLU A 164 5.47 10.21 21.54
C GLU A 164 4.21 10.99 21.94
N HIS A 165 4.11 12.25 21.52
CA HIS A 165 2.99 13.13 21.85
C HIS A 165 2.39 13.71 20.57
N GLU A 166 1.09 14.04 20.60
CA GLU A 166 0.40 14.69 19.48
C GLU A 166 0.77 16.19 19.33
N VAL A 167 2.03 16.53 19.58
CA VAL A 167 2.57 17.88 19.47
C VAL A 167 3.61 17.92 18.36
N SER A 168 3.44 18.85 17.42
CA SER A 168 4.41 19.06 16.34
C SER A 168 5.79 19.40 16.89
N SER A 169 6.78 18.60 16.54
CA SER A 169 8.14 18.71 17.06
C SER A 169 9.19 18.44 15.97
N ARG A 170 10.40 18.92 16.22
CA ARG A 170 11.52 18.65 15.32
C ARG A 170 11.88 17.17 15.38
N ILE A 171 12.08 16.58 14.22
CA ILE A 171 12.65 15.23 14.10
C ILE A 171 14.18 15.41 14.14
N ALA A 172 14.79 14.96 15.21
CA ALA A 172 16.24 15.13 15.44
C ALA A 172 17.03 14.50 14.28
N ASP A 173 18.04 15.22 13.80
CA ASP A 173 18.94 14.79 12.71
C ASP A 173 18.22 14.21 11.49
N ALA A 174 17.04 14.77 11.16
CA ALA A 174 16.27 14.41 9.97
C ALA A 174 16.10 15.59 9.02
N SER A 175 16.34 15.36 7.73
CA SER A 175 16.24 16.38 6.70
C SER A 175 15.81 15.82 5.33
N ILE A 176 15.37 16.73 4.47
CA ILE A 176 15.25 16.46 3.02
C ILE A 176 16.21 17.35 2.27
N VAL A 177 17.03 16.76 1.41
CA VAL A 177 17.92 17.43 0.47
C VAL A 177 17.24 17.46 -0.88
N VAL A 178 16.82 18.64 -1.32
CA VAL A 178 16.16 18.85 -2.61
C VAL A 178 17.17 19.38 -3.62
N GLU A 179 17.36 18.67 -4.72
CA GLU A 179 18.34 18.98 -5.75
C GLU A 179 17.72 19.15 -7.13
N GLY A 180 18.22 20.15 -7.86
CA GLY A 180 17.90 20.39 -9.26
C GLY A 180 16.79 21.42 -9.48
N GLU A 181 16.93 22.15 -10.59
CA GLU A 181 15.96 23.10 -11.12
C GLU A 181 15.70 22.79 -12.61
N PRO A 182 15.09 21.62 -12.90
CA PRO A 182 14.92 21.19 -14.28
C PRO A 182 13.93 22.07 -15.02
N THR A 183 14.29 22.39 -16.26
CA THR A 183 13.43 23.04 -17.25
C THR A 183 13.03 22.05 -18.35
N ARG A 184 13.73 20.92 -18.44
CA ARG A 184 13.55 19.91 -19.47
C ARG A 184 12.24 19.13 -19.27
N GLN A 185 11.47 18.97 -20.34
CA GLN A 185 10.34 18.04 -20.37
C GLN A 185 10.86 16.60 -20.51
N LEU A 186 10.36 15.72 -19.69
CA LEU A 186 10.64 14.28 -19.80
C LEU A 186 9.73 13.67 -20.85
N ALA A 187 10.32 12.91 -21.78
CA ALA A 187 9.55 12.02 -22.64
C ALA A 187 8.89 10.90 -21.81
N ALA A 188 7.85 10.28 -22.35
CA ALA A 188 7.35 9.05 -21.78
C ALA A 188 8.51 8.05 -21.66
N PRO A 189 8.65 7.33 -20.55
CA PRO A 189 9.67 6.30 -20.44
C PRO A 189 9.48 5.37 -21.64
N ARG A 190 10.53 5.20 -22.45
CA ARG A 190 10.55 4.14 -23.45
C ARG A 190 10.37 2.85 -22.66
N ARG A 191 9.27 2.14 -22.89
CA ARG A 191 9.17 0.74 -22.49
C ARG A 191 10.28 0.03 -23.23
N LEU A 192 11.44 -0.08 -22.59
CA LEU A 192 12.48 -0.99 -23.02
C LEU A 192 11.85 -2.39 -22.86
N ALA A 193 11.84 -3.09 -23.97
CA ALA A 193 11.50 -4.50 -23.95
C ALA A 193 12.32 -5.21 -22.85
N ALA A 194 11.70 -6.19 -22.26
CA ALA A 194 11.97 -6.94 -21.05
C ALA A 194 13.38 -7.50 -20.82
N ASP A 195 14.46 -6.75 -20.98
CA ASP A 195 15.81 -7.28 -20.87
C ASP A 195 16.82 -6.45 -20.05
N VAL A 196 16.38 -5.53 -19.21
CA VAL A 196 17.25 -5.01 -18.12
C VAL A 196 16.41 -4.74 -16.88
N MET A 197 15.99 -5.79 -16.21
CA MET A 197 15.66 -5.71 -14.79
C MET A 197 16.93 -5.96 -13.99
N SER A 198 17.81 -4.97 -13.92
CA SER A 198 18.81 -4.94 -12.87
C SER A 198 18.14 -4.56 -11.56
N ALA A 199 18.32 -5.42 -10.58
CA ALA A 199 17.99 -5.31 -9.18
C ALA A 199 18.13 -3.89 -8.62
N ASP A 200 17.01 -3.15 -8.40
CA ASP A 200 16.87 -2.09 -7.41
C ASP A 200 15.49 -1.44 -7.44
N THR A 201 14.44 -2.21 -7.74
CA THR A 201 13.09 -1.75 -7.39
C THR A 201 12.84 -2.20 -5.96
N ALA A 202 13.10 -1.33 -5.00
CA ALA A 202 12.78 -1.61 -3.60
C ALA A 202 11.33 -2.07 -3.50
N LEU A 203 11.13 -3.31 -3.08
CA LEU A 203 9.82 -3.95 -2.93
C LEU A 203 9.02 -3.18 -1.87
N LEU A 204 7.96 -2.51 -2.29
CA LEU A 204 7.02 -1.86 -1.37
C LEU A 204 6.05 -2.89 -0.81
N LEU A 205 6.51 -3.60 0.20
CA LEU A 205 5.72 -4.61 0.88
C LEU A 205 4.63 -3.95 1.73
N PRO A 206 3.40 -4.49 1.78
CA PRO A 206 2.31 -3.97 2.63
C PRO A 206 2.59 -4.10 4.13
N ILE A 207 3.50 -5.00 4.52
CA ILE A 207 3.94 -5.19 5.90
C ILE A 207 5.45 -5.41 5.97
N SER A 208 6.04 -5.15 7.14
CA SER A 208 7.46 -5.39 7.42
C SER A 208 7.79 -6.89 7.47
N LYS A 209 9.09 -7.25 7.36
CA LYS A 209 9.56 -8.62 7.60
C LYS A 209 9.09 -9.13 8.98
N LYS A 210 9.22 -8.32 10.03
CA LYS A 210 8.76 -8.67 11.39
C LYS A 210 7.28 -9.05 11.40
N SER A 211 6.44 -8.26 10.75
CA SER A 211 5.00 -8.55 10.65
C SER A 211 4.71 -9.79 9.81
N ALA A 212 5.47 -10.03 8.73
CA ALA A 212 5.34 -11.24 7.92
C ALA A 212 5.67 -12.50 8.72
N LEU A 213 6.71 -12.47 9.55
CA LEU A 213 7.05 -13.57 10.47
C LEU A 213 5.93 -13.82 11.50
N VAL A 214 5.33 -12.75 12.06
CA VAL A 214 4.17 -12.87 12.96
C VAL A 214 2.98 -13.52 12.23
N CYS A 215 2.68 -13.09 11.02
CA CYS A 215 1.63 -13.67 10.19
C CYS A 215 1.87 -15.16 9.93
N ALA A 216 3.06 -15.51 9.43
CA ALA A 216 3.41 -16.90 9.12
C ALA A 216 3.35 -17.79 10.38
N LYS A 217 3.89 -17.31 11.50
CA LYS A 217 3.85 -18.03 12.77
C LYS A 217 2.42 -18.30 13.21
N TRP A 218 1.56 -17.28 13.22
CA TRP A 218 0.15 -17.41 13.58
C TRP A 218 -0.59 -18.39 12.67
N LEU A 219 -0.36 -18.34 11.34
CA LEU A 219 -0.96 -19.27 10.39
C LEU A 219 -0.52 -20.71 10.65
N MET A 220 0.77 -20.93 10.91
CA MET A 220 1.32 -22.27 11.14
C MET A 220 0.91 -22.84 12.51
N GLU A 221 0.76 -22.01 13.55
CA GLU A 221 0.27 -22.43 14.87
C GLU A 221 -1.21 -22.82 14.85
N ASN A 222 -2.04 -22.13 14.07
CA ASN A 222 -3.48 -22.38 14.04
C ASN A 222 -3.94 -23.32 12.93
N PHE A 223 -3.21 -23.39 11.80
CA PHE A 223 -3.64 -24.10 10.59
C PHE A 223 -2.50 -24.88 9.90
N GLY A 224 -1.35 -25.03 10.55
CA GLY A 224 -0.14 -25.57 9.93
C GLY A 224 -0.33 -26.95 9.30
N ASP A 225 -1.01 -27.86 9.97
CA ASP A 225 -1.25 -29.22 9.44
C ASP A 225 -2.14 -29.19 8.19
N LYS A 226 -3.17 -28.33 8.18
CA LYS A 226 -4.05 -28.15 7.01
C LYS A 226 -3.27 -27.59 5.82
N ILE A 227 -2.45 -26.58 6.06
CA ILE A 227 -1.61 -25.96 5.03
C ILE A 227 -0.59 -26.96 4.49
N LYS A 228 0.09 -27.73 5.35
CA LYS A 228 1.05 -28.76 4.94
C LYS A 228 0.37 -29.85 4.11
N ASN A 229 -0.78 -30.32 4.54
CA ASN A 229 -1.51 -31.38 3.85
C ASN A 229 -1.91 -30.99 2.42
N VAL A 230 -2.45 -29.77 2.22
CA VAL A 230 -2.88 -29.33 0.87
C VAL A 230 -1.71 -28.97 -0.04
N THR A 231 -0.54 -28.69 0.51
CA THR A 231 0.68 -28.38 -0.25
C THR A 231 1.59 -29.59 -0.50
N ALA A 232 1.24 -30.74 0.09
CA ALA A 232 2.00 -31.99 -0.11
C ALA A 232 2.00 -32.38 -1.60
N GLY A 233 3.18 -32.62 -2.16
CA GLY A 233 3.33 -32.97 -3.57
C GLY A 233 3.12 -31.83 -4.57
N LYS A 234 2.76 -30.61 -4.13
CA LYS A 234 2.57 -29.47 -5.01
C LYS A 234 3.88 -28.71 -5.26
N SER A 235 3.91 -27.91 -6.34
CA SER A 235 5.02 -27.00 -6.65
C SER A 235 5.06 -25.79 -5.70
N TYR A 236 3.93 -25.38 -5.14
CA TYR A 236 3.87 -24.39 -4.06
C TYR A 236 3.92 -25.10 -2.68
N LYS A 237 4.49 -24.43 -1.70
CA LYS A 237 4.76 -24.93 -0.35
C LYS A 237 4.07 -24.06 0.69
N PRO A 238 4.01 -24.43 1.97
CA PRO A 238 3.42 -23.61 3.04
C PRO A 238 3.87 -22.15 3.01
N LYS A 239 5.16 -21.89 2.76
CA LYS A 239 5.72 -20.55 2.65
C LYS A 239 5.02 -19.67 1.61
N HIS A 240 4.59 -20.23 0.48
CA HIS A 240 3.90 -19.49 -0.58
C HIS A 240 2.48 -19.08 -0.17
N LEU A 241 1.75 -19.97 0.51
CA LEU A 241 0.41 -19.66 1.02
C LEU A 241 0.46 -18.60 2.13
N CYS A 242 1.42 -18.71 3.05
CA CYS A 242 1.67 -17.68 4.06
C CYS A 242 2.02 -16.33 3.41
N ALA A 243 2.86 -16.35 2.37
CA ALA A 243 3.24 -15.15 1.62
C ALA A 243 2.06 -14.48 0.92
N ILE A 244 1.14 -15.26 0.34
CA ILE A 244 -0.11 -14.73 -0.25
C ILE A 244 -0.94 -14.02 0.82
N VAL A 245 -1.13 -14.63 2.02
CA VAL A 245 -1.86 -13.98 3.11
C VAL A 245 -1.14 -12.71 3.59
N CYS A 246 0.19 -12.70 3.65
CA CYS A 246 0.97 -11.50 3.96
C CYS A 246 0.69 -10.36 2.97
N GLN A 247 0.58 -10.69 1.69
CA GLN A 247 0.28 -9.72 0.64
C GLN A 247 -1.18 -9.25 0.66
N GLU A 248 -2.12 -10.16 0.88
CA GLU A 248 -3.55 -9.87 0.75
C GLU A 248 -4.13 -9.15 1.97
N THR A 249 -3.91 -9.68 3.17
CA THR A 249 -4.74 -9.29 4.31
C THR A 249 -4.01 -9.05 5.62
N ALA A 250 -2.80 -9.56 5.80
CA ALA A 250 -2.11 -9.56 7.09
C ALA A 250 -2.04 -8.16 7.73
N TYR A 251 -1.83 -7.12 6.94
CA TYR A 251 -1.80 -5.72 7.43
C TYR A 251 -3.10 -5.24 8.07
N LYS A 252 -4.22 -5.94 7.82
CA LYS A 252 -5.52 -5.62 8.38
C LYS A 252 -5.77 -6.27 9.74
N TRP A 253 -5.35 -7.53 9.92
CA TRP A 253 -5.76 -8.35 11.06
C TRP A 253 -4.61 -8.75 12.01
N ILE A 254 -3.33 -8.58 11.65
CA ILE A 254 -2.22 -8.81 12.61
C ILE A 254 -2.47 -8.07 13.95
N PRO A 255 -2.96 -6.81 13.97
CA PRO A 255 -3.26 -6.13 15.22
C PRO A 255 -4.35 -6.80 16.09
N TRP A 256 -5.09 -7.73 15.53
CA TRP A 256 -6.14 -8.48 16.24
C TRP A 256 -5.62 -9.71 16.97
N ILE A 257 -4.40 -10.18 16.63
CA ILE A 257 -3.76 -11.32 17.31
C ILE A 257 -3.61 -10.99 18.80
N GLY A 258 -4.04 -11.94 19.67
CA GLY A 258 -4.04 -11.77 21.12
C GLY A 258 -5.18 -10.90 21.68
N ARG A 259 -5.93 -10.21 20.82
CA ARG A 259 -7.11 -9.41 21.22
C ARG A 259 -8.43 -10.07 20.85
N HIS A 260 -8.44 -10.85 19.81
CA HIS A 260 -9.60 -11.59 19.31
C HIS A 260 -9.26 -13.06 19.11
N SER A 261 -10.28 -13.91 19.15
CA SER A 261 -10.10 -15.34 18.89
C SER A 261 -9.68 -15.57 17.44
N THR A 262 -8.99 -16.70 17.19
CA THR A 262 -8.65 -17.16 15.84
C THR A 262 -9.89 -17.20 14.95
N GLN A 263 -11.02 -17.70 15.47
CA GLN A 263 -12.28 -17.76 14.73
C GLN A 263 -12.76 -16.35 14.33
N THR A 264 -12.73 -15.38 15.23
CA THR A 264 -13.10 -13.99 14.93
C THR A 264 -12.22 -13.40 13.83
N ILE A 265 -10.90 -13.66 13.87
CA ILE A 265 -9.97 -13.15 12.84
C ILE A 265 -10.33 -13.72 11.46
N VAL A 266 -10.61 -15.03 11.38
CA VAL A 266 -11.01 -15.69 10.13
C VAL A 266 -12.33 -15.13 9.61
N GLU A 267 -13.37 -15.07 10.46
CA GLU A 267 -14.70 -14.58 10.08
C GLU A 267 -14.69 -13.13 9.60
N ARG A 268 -13.87 -12.30 10.24
CA ARG A 268 -13.81 -10.85 9.96
C ARG A 268 -12.83 -10.48 8.86
N ALA A 269 -12.19 -11.45 8.21
CA ALA A 269 -11.36 -11.21 7.03
C ALA A 269 -12.21 -10.92 5.78
N VAL A 270 -13.06 -9.89 5.87
CA VAL A 270 -13.91 -9.39 4.79
C VAL A 270 -13.49 -7.95 4.50
N PHE A 271 -12.87 -7.72 3.32
CA PHE A 271 -12.22 -6.45 3.02
C PHE A 271 -12.53 -5.96 1.61
N ASP A 272 -12.18 -4.71 1.37
CA ASP A 272 -12.17 -4.03 0.08
C ASP A 272 -13.57 -3.70 -0.49
N ALA A 273 -13.99 -2.47 -0.21
CA ALA A 273 -15.24 -1.86 -0.70
C ALA A 273 -15.08 -1.20 -2.07
N SER A 274 -14.13 -1.66 -2.90
CA SER A 274 -13.92 -1.05 -4.21
C SER A 274 -15.19 -1.09 -5.08
N GLY A 275 -15.42 0.00 -5.82
CA GLY A 275 -16.62 0.22 -6.60
C GLY A 275 -17.66 1.09 -5.90
N ASP A 276 -17.78 0.99 -4.58
CA ASP A 276 -18.61 1.88 -3.76
C ASP A 276 -17.78 2.98 -3.10
N PHE A 277 -16.48 2.70 -2.87
CA PHE A 277 -15.60 3.69 -2.29
C PHE A 277 -15.30 4.80 -3.32
N PRO A 278 -15.49 6.10 -2.95
CA PRO A 278 -15.25 7.22 -3.85
C PRO A 278 -13.82 7.19 -4.43
N GLY A 279 -13.71 7.24 -5.75
CA GLY A 279 -12.42 7.24 -6.46
C GLY A 279 -11.76 5.86 -6.65
N ALA A 280 -12.42 4.77 -6.25
CA ALA A 280 -11.94 3.40 -6.48
C ALA A 280 -12.87 2.61 -7.43
N PRO A 281 -12.97 2.97 -8.73
CA PRO A 281 -13.85 2.29 -9.67
C PRO A 281 -13.41 0.83 -9.86
N ARG A 282 -14.41 -0.04 -10.04
CA ARG A 282 -14.23 -1.46 -10.31
C ARG A 282 -14.87 -1.81 -11.66
N THR A 283 -14.17 -2.57 -12.47
CA THR A 283 -14.69 -3.05 -13.77
C THR A 283 -15.22 -4.48 -13.69
N ALA A 284 -14.67 -5.31 -12.78
CA ALA A 284 -15.18 -6.65 -12.54
C ALA A 284 -16.51 -6.62 -11.77
N PHE A 285 -17.34 -7.64 -11.98
CA PHE A 285 -18.59 -7.79 -11.23
C PHE A 285 -18.31 -8.15 -9.75
N PRO A 286 -19.07 -7.60 -8.79
CA PRO A 286 -19.97 -6.46 -8.96
C PRO A 286 -19.19 -5.15 -9.08
N VAL A 287 -19.61 -4.28 -9.98
CA VAL A 287 -18.99 -2.95 -10.12
C VAL A 287 -19.26 -2.06 -8.90
N ASN A 288 -20.36 -2.30 -8.18
CA ASN A 288 -20.73 -1.67 -6.91
C ASN A 288 -21.87 -2.47 -6.25
N THR A 289 -22.27 -2.06 -5.05
CA THR A 289 -23.36 -2.67 -4.28
C THR A 289 -24.69 -2.64 -5.03
N LYS A 290 -24.99 -1.54 -5.75
CA LYS A 290 -26.22 -1.45 -6.53
C LYS A 290 -26.28 -2.54 -7.60
N ALA A 291 -25.22 -2.72 -8.37
CA ALA A 291 -25.15 -3.77 -9.41
C ALA A 291 -25.28 -5.18 -8.82
N PHE A 292 -24.78 -5.42 -7.62
CA PHE A 292 -24.97 -6.68 -6.92
C PHE A 292 -26.44 -6.87 -6.52
N ARG A 293 -27.05 -5.86 -5.92
CA ARG A 293 -28.45 -5.88 -5.47
C ARG A 293 -29.43 -6.09 -6.63
N ASP A 294 -29.21 -5.39 -7.73
CA ASP A 294 -30.04 -5.52 -8.92
C ASP A 294 -30.04 -6.97 -9.46
N LYS A 295 -28.95 -7.69 -9.29
CA LYS A 295 -28.80 -9.06 -9.81
C LYS A 295 -29.14 -10.16 -8.81
N TYR A 296 -28.78 -10.03 -7.55
CA TYR A 296 -28.90 -11.09 -6.52
C TYR A 296 -29.95 -10.76 -5.45
N GLY A 297 -30.63 -9.62 -5.57
CA GLY A 297 -31.71 -9.22 -4.70
C GLY A 297 -31.28 -8.61 -3.37
N LYS A 298 -32.28 -8.10 -2.65
CA LYS A 298 -32.05 -7.33 -1.41
C LYS A 298 -31.50 -8.20 -0.28
N ALA A 299 -32.11 -9.35 -0.05
CA ALA A 299 -31.76 -10.19 1.12
C ALA A 299 -30.30 -10.62 1.11
N PHE A 300 -29.80 -11.11 -0.03
CA PHE A 300 -28.40 -11.51 -0.15
C PHE A 300 -27.45 -10.33 -0.08
N THR A 301 -27.81 -9.20 -0.68
CA THR A 301 -27.00 -7.96 -0.58
C THR A 301 -26.90 -7.49 0.85
N ASP A 302 -28.00 -7.44 1.58
CA ASP A 302 -28.03 -6.96 2.97
C ASP A 302 -27.23 -7.90 3.90
N LEU A 303 -27.24 -9.22 3.65
CA LEU A 303 -26.38 -10.17 4.35
C LEU A 303 -24.90 -9.79 4.19
N LEU A 304 -24.46 -9.54 2.96
CA LEU A 304 -23.04 -9.19 2.71
C LEU A 304 -22.67 -7.79 3.23
N ILE A 305 -23.60 -6.83 3.20
CA ILE A 305 -23.42 -5.51 3.82
C ILE A 305 -23.22 -5.66 5.33
N GLU A 306 -24.06 -6.48 5.99
CA GLU A 306 -23.93 -6.69 7.44
C GLU A 306 -22.60 -7.36 7.80
N GLU A 307 -22.13 -8.33 7.01
CA GLU A 307 -20.83 -8.95 7.24
C GLU A 307 -19.67 -7.96 7.04
N ALA A 308 -19.74 -7.10 6.05
CA ALA A 308 -18.79 -6.02 5.87
C ALA A 308 -18.80 -5.03 7.06
N ASN A 309 -19.99 -4.69 7.56
CA ASN A 309 -20.16 -3.78 8.69
C ASN A 309 -19.65 -4.38 10.02
N LYS A 310 -19.82 -5.69 10.24
CA LYS A 310 -19.20 -6.37 11.39
C LYS A 310 -17.66 -6.20 11.37
N THR A 311 -17.04 -6.35 10.21
CA THR A 311 -15.60 -6.09 10.06
C THR A 311 -15.26 -4.62 10.27
N ARG A 312 -16.07 -3.71 9.76
CA ARG A 312 -15.89 -2.26 9.95
C ARG A 312 -15.94 -1.87 11.43
N ARG A 313 -16.96 -2.36 12.15
CA ARG A 313 -17.11 -2.10 13.61
C ARG A 313 -15.91 -2.64 14.40
N LEU A 314 -15.36 -3.81 14.02
CA LEU A 314 -14.17 -4.35 14.65
C LEU A 314 -12.93 -3.49 14.42
N GLN A 315 -12.90 -2.75 13.31
CA GLN A 315 -11.87 -1.77 12.99
C GLN A 315 -12.16 -0.37 13.54
N GLY A 316 -13.25 -0.18 14.29
CA GLY A 316 -13.67 1.13 14.80
C GLY A 316 -14.24 2.07 13.74
N TRP A 317 -14.76 1.55 12.63
CA TRP A 317 -15.31 2.34 11.54
C TRP A 317 -16.84 2.34 11.52
N ASP A 318 -17.42 3.42 11.01
CA ASP A 318 -18.87 3.53 10.83
C ASP A 318 -19.40 2.53 9.80
N ASP A 319 -20.64 2.09 9.98
CA ASP A 319 -21.36 1.27 9.02
C ASP A 319 -21.49 1.98 7.67
N LYS A 320 -21.43 1.18 6.59
CA LYS A 320 -21.66 1.67 5.24
C LYS A 320 -22.63 0.73 4.50
N PRO A 321 -23.43 1.27 3.56
CA PRO A 321 -24.33 0.45 2.76
C PRO A 321 -23.62 -0.24 1.59
N TRP A 322 -22.44 -0.83 1.86
CA TRP A 322 -21.56 -1.39 0.83
C TRP A 322 -21.30 -2.87 1.02
N VAL A 323 -21.41 -3.66 -0.05
CA VAL A 323 -20.80 -4.99 -0.08
C VAL A 323 -19.28 -4.85 -0.24
N TYR A 324 -18.55 -5.76 0.39
CA TYR A 324 -17.12 -5.88 0.16
C TYR A 324 -16.86 -6.96 -0.89
N LYS A 325 -15.72 -6.92 -1.56
CA LYS A 325 -15.41 -7.87 -2.64
C LYS A 325 -14.50 -9.02 -2.25
N GLY A 326 -13.67 -8.88 -1.21
CA GLY A 326 -12.71 -9.89 -0.79
C GLY A 326 -13.14 -10.61 0.49
N TYR A 327 -13.18 -11.93 0.48
CA TYR A 327 -13.66 -12.77 1.56
C TYR A 327 -12.62 -13.81 1.98
N GLY A 328 -12.43 -13.94 3.30
CA GLY A 328 -11.45 -14.83 3.90
C GLY A 328 -10.01 -14.31 3.82
N LEU A 329 -9.08 -15.01 4.48
CA LEU A 329 -7.68 -14.59 4.57
C LEU A 329 -6.96 -14.48 3.23
N PHE A 330 -7.43 -15.21 2.22
CA PHE A 330 -6.91 -15.22 0.84
C PHE A 330 -7.68 -14.31 -0.13
N GLN A 331 -8.66 -13.55 0.37
CA GLN A 331 -9.46 -12.58 -0.39
C GLN A 331 -10.14 -13.15 -1.64
N TYR A 332 -10.86 -14.28 -1.47
CA TYR A 332 -11.69 -14.81 -2.56
C TYR A 332 -12.69 -13.77 -3.03
N ASP A 333 -12.58 -13.39 -4.31
CA ASP A 333 -13.28 -12.23 -4.84
C ASP A 333 -14.75 -12.53 -5.14
N LEU A 334 -15.64 -11.59 -4.79
CA LEU A 334 -17.10 -11.68 -5.00
C LEU A 334 -17.50 -11.84 -6.48
N GLN A 335 -16.61 -11.58 -7.45
CA GLN A 335 -16.86 -11.88 -8.86
C GLN A 335 -17.19 -13.37 -9.11
N HIS A 336 -16.69 -14.25 -8.25
CA HIS A 336 -16.91 -15.69 -8.31
C HIS A 336 -18.30 -16.14 -7.80
N VAL A 337 -19.14 -15.21 -7.37
CA VAL A 337 -20.51 -15.54 -6.90
C VAL A 337 -21.32 -16.34 -7.93
N LYS A 338 -21.06 -16.17 -9.22
CA LYS A 338 -21.73 -16.91 -10.29
C LYS A 338 -21.49 -18.43 -10.23
N THR A 339 -20.32 -18.83 -9.79
CA THR A 339 -19.86 -20.24 -9.77
C THR A 339 -19.74 -20.80 -8.37
N ALA A 340 -19.75 -19.95 -7.36
CA ALA A 340 -19.56 -20.30 -5.95
C ALA A 340 -20.52 -19.51 -5.04
N GLU A 341 -21.80 -19.38 -5.42
CA GLU A 341 -22.80 -18.63 -4.64
C GLU A 341 -22.89 -19.14 -3.20
N GLY A 342 -22.88 -20.46 -2.99
CA GLY A 342 -22.91 -21.05 -1.67
C GLY A 342 -21.80 -20.58 -0.74
N PHE A 343 -20.60 -20.30 -1.26
CA PHE A 343 -19.51 -19.78 -0.46
C PHE A 343 -19.88 -18.44 0.22
N PHE A 344 -20.63 -17.60 -0.47
CA PHE A 344 -21.04 -16.28 0.03
C PHE A 344 -22.36 -16.34 0.81
N VAL A 345 -23.36 -17.07 0.35
CA VAL A 345 -24.66 -17.18 1.04
C VAL A 345 -24.53 -17.90 2.38
N ASN A 346 -23.77 -19.00 2.40
CA ASN A 346 -23.59 -19.82 3.60
C ASN A 346 -22.43 -19.35 4.49
N LYS A 347 -21.79 -18.20 4.15
CA LYS A 347 -20.64 -17.65 4.88
C LYS A 347 -19.49 -18.67 5.03
N GLU A 348 -19.21 -19.44 3.99
CA GLU A 348 -18.18 -20.47 4.04
C GLU A 348 -16.78 -19.90 4.35
N TRP A 349 -16.53 -18.60 4.09
CA TRP A 349 -15.28 -17.94 4.48
C TRP A 349 -15.04 -17.89 5.99
N TYR A 350 -16.02 -18.20 6.83
CA TYR A 350 -15.87 -18.39 8.27
C TYR A 350 -15.01 -19.62 8.60
N SER A 351 -14.87 -20.52 7.65
CA SER A 351 -14.02 -21.70 7.75
C SER A 351 -12.70 -21.47 7.01
N PHE A 352 -11.58 -21.58 7.72
CA PHE A 352 -10.27 -21.54 7.10
C PHE A 352 -10.11 -22.60 6.01
N ASP A 353 -10.64 -23.81 6.23
CA ASP A 353 -10.57 -24.92 5.27
C ASP A 353 -11.27 -24.58 3.95
N LYS A 354 -12.42 -23.93 4.03
CA LYS A 354 -13.16 -23.50 2.84
C LYS A 354 -12.39 -22.41 2.07
N CYS A 355 -11.82 -21.43 2.78
CA CYS A 355 -10.95 -20.43 2.16
C CYS A 355 -9.70 -21.06 1.54
N LEU A 356 -9.08 -22.02 2.25
CA LEU A 356 -7.91 -22.75 1.78
C LEU A 356 -8.25 -23.55 0.51
N GLY A 357 -9.39 -24.24 0.48
CA GLY A 357 -9.86 -24.97 -0.71
C GLY A 357 -9.94 -24.03 -1.94
N ARG A 358 -10.53 -22.83 -1.79
CA ARG A 358 -10.69 -21.87 -2.89
C ARG A 358 -9.36 -21.38 -3.44
N VAL A 359 -8.40 -21.02 -2.57
CA VAL A 359 -7.08 -20.58 -3.04
C VAL A 359 -6.31 -21.70 -3.75
N ILE A 360 -6.45 -22.95 -3.27
CA ILE A 360 -5.82 -24.11 -3.91
C ILE A 360 -6.42 -24.36 -5.29
N GLU A 361 -7.76 -24.38 -5.43
CA GLU A 361 -8.45 -24.52 -6.72
C GLU A 361 -7.98 -23.45 -7.71
N GLU A 362 -7.88 -22.20 -7.26
CA GLU A 362 -7.45 -21.10 -8.11
C GLU A 362 -5.96 -21.21 -8.50
N LEU A 363 -5.07 -21.49 -7.55
CA LEU A 363 -3.65 -21.67 -7.84
C LEU A 363 -3.39 -22.85 -8.77
N ASP A 364 -4.06 -23.98 -8.59
CA ASP A 364 -3.94 -25.15 -9.46
C ASP A 364 -4.42 -24.84 -10.90
N SER A 365 -5.53 -24.12 -11.01
CA SER A 365 -6.04 -23.64 -12.32
C SER A 365 -5.02 -22.70 -13.00
N LYS A 366 -4.47 -21.73 -12.25
CA LYS A 366 -3.43 -20.83 -12.79
C LYS A 366 -2.14 -21.56 -13.14
N LEU A 367 -1.71 -22.53 -12.32
CA LEU A 367 -0.54 -23.37 -12.62
C LEU A 367 -0.71 -24.13 -13.93
N THR A 368 -1.86 -24.73 -14.14
CA THR A 368 -2.19 -25.43 -15.38
C THR A 368 -2.12 -24.47 -16.57
N ALA A 369 -2.77 -23.30 -16.47
CA ALA A 369 -2.75 -22.29 -17.51
C ALA A 369 -1.34 -21.72 -17.79
N GLN A 370 -0.46 -21.71 -16.80
CA GLN A 370 0.93 -21.23 -16.91
C GLN A 370 1.94 -22.36 -17.10
N ARG A 371 1.48 -23.55 -17.51
CA ARG A 371 2.35 -24.73 -17.81
C ARG A 371 3.29 -25.08 -16.65
N GLY A 372 2.79 -25.05 -15.43
CA GLY A 372 3.51 -25.37 -14.21
C GLY A 372 4.45 -24.27 -13.67
N ASN A 373 4.50 -23.10 -14.29
CA ASN A 373 5.34 -22.01 -13.80
C ASN A 373 4.67 -21.32 -12.62
N LEU A 374 5.17 -21.57 -11.41
CA LEU A 374 4.61 -21.08 -10.15
C LEU A 374 4.52 -19.55 -10.08
N TRP A 375 5.59 -18.86 -10.45
CA TRP A 375 5.61 -17.39 -10.33
C TRP A 375 4.69 -16.71 -11.34
N LYS A 376 4.55 -17.27 -12.54
CA LYS A 376 3.54 -16.81 -13.51
C LYS A 376 2.12 -17.11 -13.01
N ALA A 377 1.90 -18.22 -12.34
CA ALA A 377 0.61 -18.56 -11.74
C ALA A 377 0.25 -17.60 -10.60
N ILE A 378 1.18 -17.30 -9.68
CA ILE A 378 1.02 -16.31 -8.62
C ILE A 378 0.76 -14.92 -9.20
N LYS A 379 1.47 -14.52 -10.26
CA LYS A 379 1.17 -13.29 -10.98
C LYS A 379 -0.27 -13.26 -11.51
N ALA A 380 -0.68 -14.35 -12.18
CA ALA A 380 -2.00 -14.48 -12.77
C ALA A 380 -3.14 -14.58 -11.73
N TYR A 381 -2.81 -14.92 -10.48
CA TYR A 381 -3.75 -14.88 -9.35
C TYR A 381 -4.28 -13.46 -9.13
N ASN A 382 -3.42 -12.46 -9.22
CA ASN A 382 -3.80 -11.04 -9.10
C ASN A 382 -4.17 -10.38 -10.45
N GLY A 383 -4.16 -11.12 -11.58
CA GLY A 383 -4.53 -10.64 -12.90
C GLY A 383 -3.35 -10.37 -13.83
N THR A 384 -3.34 -9.22 -14.50
CA THR A 384 -2.35 -8.87 -15.53
C THR A 384 -1.79 -7.45 -15.35
N GLY A 385 -0.70 -7.15 -16.08
CA GLY A 385 -0.09 -5.82 -16.09
C GLY A 385 0.91 -5.59 -14.93
N SER A 386 1.29 -4.33 -14.73
CA SER A 386 2.32 -3.94 -13.77
C SER A 386 1.93 -4.21 -12.31
N ARG A 387 0.64 -4.10 -11.97
CA ARG A 387 0.16 -4.41 -10.60
C ARG A 387 0.31 -5.89 -10.27
N ALA A 388 0.00 -6.77 -11.21
CA ALA A 388 0.18 -8.20 -11.03
C ALA A 388 1.68 -8.57 -10.97
N GLU A 389 2.53 -7.87 -11.70
CA GLU A 389 3.99 -8.03 -11.58
C GLU A 389 4.47 -7.64 -10.19
N GLN A 390 4.07 -6.46 -9.69
CA GLN A 390 4.40 -6.01 -8.34
C GLN A 390 3.88 -6.98 -7.27
N TYR A 391 2.65 -7.47 -7.43
CA TYR A 391 2.07 -8.49 -6.56
C TYR A 391 2.97 -9.73 -6.48
N MET A 392 3.36 -10.27 -7.63
CA MET A 392 4.24 -11.46 -7.70
C MET A 392 5.59 -11.20 -7.01
N GLN A 393 6.21 -10.05 -7.23
CA GLN A 393 7.48 -9.69 -6.59
C GLN A 393 7.32 -9.56 -5.07
N ASN A 394 6.24 -8.97 -4.59
CA ASN A 394 5.95 -8.89 -3.16
C ASN A 394 5.76 -10.28 -2.55
N VAL A 395 4.96 -11.15 -3.18
CA VAL A 395 4.77 -12.53 -2.71
C VAL A 395 6.08 -13.29 -2.71
N LYS A 396 6.96 -13.06 -3.68
CA LYS A 396 8.30 -13.66 -3.71
C LYS A 396 9.13 -13.26 -2.48
N ALA A 397 9.18 -11.98 -2.16
CA ALA A 397 9.89 -11.51 -0.97
C ALA A 397 9.28 -12.05 0.32
N PHE A 398 7.94 -12.07 0.43
CA PHE A 398 7.28 -12.68 1.57
C PHE A 398 7.54 -14.17 1.69
N THR A 399 7.70 -14.88 0.56
CA THR A 399 8.04 -16.30 0.58
C THR A 399 9.38 -16.55 1.25
N GLU A 400 10.39 -15.70 0.97
CA GLU A 400 11.69 -15.75 1.63
C GLU A 400 11.59 -15.51 3.15
N TYR A 401 10.74 -14.55 3.57
CA TYR A 401 10.52 -14.30 4.99
C TYR A 401 9.75 -15.44 5.67
N CYS A 402 8.69 -15.93 5.04
CA CYS A 402 7.87 -17.00 5.60
C CYS A 402 8.63 -18.32 5.72
N GLU A 403 9.64 -18.56 4.90
CA GLU A 403 10.50 -19.75 4.96
C GLU A 403 11.18 -19.92 6.31
N GLU A 404 11.53 -18.82 7.00
CA GLU A 404 12.12 -18.85 8.34
C GLU A 404 11.19 -19.51 9.38
N VAL A 405 9.89 -19.54 9.11
CA VAL A 405 8.86 -20.12 10.01
C VAL A 405 8.36 -21.47 9.51
N THR A 406 8.18 -21.60 8.20
CA THR A 406 7.56 -22.80 7.60
C THR A 406 8.53 -23.90 7.25
N GLY A 407 9.82 -23.57 7.18
CA GLY A 407 10.83 -24.40 6.54
C GLY A 407 10.80 -24.30 5.01
N PRO A 408 11.74 -24.98 4.33
CA PRO A 408 11.95 -24.92 2.89
C PRO A 408 10.81 -25.52 2.05
#